data_92b8ebbba8996b4937e6a099858a0632
#
_entry.id   92b8ebbba8996b4937e6a099858a0632
#
_cell.length_a   1.000
_cell.length_b   1.000
_cell.length_c   1.000
_cell.angle_alpha   90.00
_cell.angle_beta   90.00
_cell.angle_gamma   90.00
#
_symmetry.space_group_name_H-M   'P 1'
#
loop_
_entity.id
_entity.type
_entity.pdbx_description
1 polymer ?
#
loop_
_entity_poly.entity_id
_entity_poly.type
_entity_poly.pdbx_seq_one_letter_code
_entity_poly.pdbx_strand_id
1 'polypeptide(L)'
;LDPYEAMEDGAPQLYDAIYYGGEESDLKPVINNKGVIRNINEGDVDAAFAEPGVKVYEREFVLNRVYHNQLETKGAVCAMQPDGSIDVYSTTQSIHGSRLILGKVLGLPLSKVNVKKMAIGGGFGSSIQINTVTPICAALAKKATRPVKLTSSREDDFYSHHKYPAIFKLKLGVNEEGTLVGGHVKALIDFGAHQIQPLAFMGCVSGWFASLYKYNSNIRFEGIAVYTNKTPCCAMQGYGNPQINFAVESLVDEICNENGWDPIEFRLANYRGIGDEFWGQGPTVRSIIKSCGVEQSLVEGREKFHWDERKPYTEKTGRYRKGIGLARGFHCSGTGGPVEGEVIDFSSSMVKINEDGSVDVLTPLMDHGGGTWDAVAKIAADVLC
;
A
#
# COMPACT_ATOMS: atom_id res chain seq x y z
N LEU A 1 22.00 -5.07 -7.94
CA LEU A 1 21.79 -4.59 -9.29
C LEU A 1 20.82 -3.40 -9.30
N ASP A 2 21.02 -2.49 -10.23
CA ASP A 2 20.02 -1.50 -10.61
C ASP A 2 18.81 -2.20 -11.24
N PRO A 3 17.56 -1.72 -11.06
CA PRO A 3 16.40 -2.39 -11.62
C PRO A 3 16.39 -2.41 -13.16
N TYR A 4 17.01 -1.46 -13.84
CA TYR A 4 17.15 -1.51 -15.29
C TYR A 4 18.19 -2.56 -15.72
N GLU A 5 19.36 -2.58 -15.08
CA GLU A 5 20.39 -3.60 -15.30
C GLU A 5 19.87 -5.02 -15.02
N ALA A 6 19.03 -5.18 -14.00
CA ALA A 6 18.45 -6.48 -13.66
C ALA A 6 17.52 -7.02 -14.76
N MET A 7 16.97 -6.15 -15.61
CA MET A 7 16.10 -6.54 -16.72
C MET A 7 16.82 -6.76 -18.05
N GLU A 8 18.12 -6.52 -18.11
CA GLU A 8 18.90 -6.71 -19.34
C GLU A 8 19.05 -8.19 -19.69
N ASP A 9 19.23 -8.47 -20.96
CA ASP A 9 19.49 -9.82 -21.45
C ASP A 9 20.83 -10.31 -20.91
N GLY A 10 20.83 -11.48 -20.28
CA GLY A 10 22.01 -12.06 -19.66
C GLY A 10 22.30 -11.60 -18.24
N ALA A 11 21.48 -10.73 -17.66
CA ALA A 11 21.59 -10.39 -16.23
C ALA A 11 21.35 -11.65 -15.36
N PRO A 12 22.09 -11.80 -14.23
CA PRO A 12 21.86 -12.90 -13.31
C PRO A 12 20.41 -12.94 -12.84
N GLN A 13 19.72 -14.04 -13.09
CA GLN A 13 18.33 -14.23 -12.75
C GLN A 13 18.21 -14.79 -11.33
N LEU A 14 17.32 -14.20 -10.51
CA LEU A 14 17.10 -14.60 -9.12
C LEU A 14 16.11 -15.75 -8.98
N TYR A 15 15.10 -15.81 -9.87
CA TYR A 15 14.06 -16.85 -9.87
C TYR A 15 13.73 -17.25 -11.30
N ASP A 16 13.57 -18.57 -11.52
CA ASP A 16 13.12 -19.09 -12.83
C ASP A 16 11.60 -18.93 -13.00
N ALA A 17 10.87 -19.01 -11.90
CA ALA A 17 9.42 -18.88 -11.88
C ALA A 17 8.91 -18.35 -10.54
N ILE A 18 7.69 -17.79 -10.54
CA ILE A 18 6.97 -17.32 -9.35
C ILE A 18 5.56 -17.87 -9.34
N TYR A 19 4.98 -17.97 -8.15
CA TYR A 19 3.58 -18.34 -7.97
C TYR A 19 2.69 -17.09 -8.01
N TYR A 20 1.65 -17.17 -8.85
CA TYR A 20 0.51 -16.27 -8.82
C TYR A 20 -0.63 -16.98 -8.08
N GLY A 21 -1.19 -16.41 -7.02
CA GLY A 21 -2.30 -17.01 -6.30
C GLY A 21 -1.97 -18.14 -5.31
N GLY A 22 -0.73 -18.58 -5.20
CA GLY A 22 -0.27 -19.47 -4.13
C GLY A 22 -0.45 -20.97 -4.38
N GLU A 23 -0.89 -21.39 -5.56
CA GLU A 23 -0.96 -22.79 -5.98
C GLU A 23 0.14 -23.12 -7.02
N GLU A 24 0.58 -24.38 -7.01
CA GLU A 24 1.65 -24.86 -7.90
C GLU A 24 1.23 -24.80 -9.39
N SER A 25 -0.08 -24.87 -9.68
CA SER A 25 -0.67 -24.70 -11.01
C SER A 25 -0.54 -23.27 -11.56
N ASP A 26 -0.30 -22.30 -10.69
CA ASP A 26 -0.23 -20.87 -11.06
C ASP A 26 1.20 -20.37 -11.24
N LEU A 27 2.15 -21.30 -11.41
CA LEU A 27 3.55 -20.97 -11.63
C LEU A 27 3.73 -20.24 -12.95
N LYS A 28 4.27 -19.03 -12.91
CA LYS A 28 4.60 -18.23 -14.10
C LYS A 28 6.11 -18.10 -14.26
N PRO A 29 6.65 -18.21 -15.46
CA PRO A 29 8.08 -18.01 -15.70
C PRO A 29 8.46 -16.56 -15.40
N VAL A 30 9.63 -16.37 -14.80
CA VAL A 30 10.28 -15.07 -14.66
C VAL A 30 11.30 -14.94 -15.77
N ILE A 31 11.22 -13.87 -16.54
CA ILE A 31 12.17 -13.59 -17.62
C ILE A 31 12.82 -12.24 -17.34
N ASN A 32 14.14 -12.20 -17.36
CA ASN A 32 14.92 -10.99 -17.10
C ASN A 32 14.50 -10.32 -15.77
N ASN A 33 14.36 -11.12 -14.71
CA ASN A 33 13.93 -10.71 -13.38
C ASN A 33 12.57 -9.96 -13.30
N LYS A 34 11.77 -9.94 -14.38
CA LYS A 34 10.45 -9.32 -14.41
C LYS A 34 9.44 -10.23 -13.71
N GLY A 35 9.20 -9.97 -12.43
CA GLY A 35 8.32 -10.80 -11.60
C GLY A 35 6.84 -10.56 -11.87
N VAL A 36 6.40 -9.31 -12.01
CA VAL A 36 5.01 -8.95 -12.32
C VAL A 36 4.99 -7.92 -13.44
N ILE A 37 4.15 -8.15 -14.43
CA ILE A 37 3.83 -7.18 -15.48
C ILE A 37 2.34 -6.89 -15.38
N ARG A 38 1.98 -5.61 -15.32
CA ARG A 38 0.59 -5.16 -15.25
C ARG A 38 0.35 -4.06 -16.26
N ASN A 39 -0.52 -4.34 -17.22
CA ASN A 39 -0.94 -3.39 -18.23
C ASN A 39 -2.45 -3.15 -18.11
N ILE A 40 -2.84 -1.89 -18.05
CA ILE A 40 -4.23 -1.45 -18.01
C ILE A 40 -4.39 -0.37 -19.08
N ASN A 41 -5.43 -0.47 -19.87
CA ASN A 41 -5.79 0.52 -20.87
C ASN A 41 -7.30 0.71 -20.84
N GLU A 42 -7.73 1.93 -20.53
CA GLU A 42 -9.14 2.37 -20.58
C GLU A 42 -9.24 3.57 -21.50
N GLY A 43 -10.27 3.61 -22.33
CA GLY A 43 -10.43 4.65 -23.33
C GLY A 43 -9.32 4.64 -24.39
N ASP A 44 -9.05 5.80 -24.96
CA ASP A 44 -7.98 6.01 -25.95
C ASP A 44 -7.09 7.19 -25.55
N VAL A 45 -6.04 6.89 -24.80
CA VAL A 45 -5.11 7.90 -24.28
C VAL A 45 -4.34 8.60 -25.42
N ASP A 46 -4.00 7.88 -26.50
CA ASP A 46 -3.24 8.47 -27.60
C ASP A 46 -4.12 9.43 -28.41
N ALA A 47 -5.38 9.07 -28.68
CA ALA A 47 -6.34 9.97 -29.30
C ALA A 47 -6.60 11.21 -28.44
N ALA A 48 -6.82 11.04 -27.11
CA ALA A 48 -7.02 12.14 -26.19
C ALA A 48 -5.83 13.10 -26.12
N PHE A 49 -4.59 12.57 -26.18
CA PHE A 49 -3.37 13.40 -26.21
C PHE A 49 -3.15 14.12 -27.54
N ALA A 50 -3.75 13.63 -28.62
CA ALA A 50 -3.66 14.23 -29.94
C ALA A 50 -4.77 15.25 -30.25
N GLU A 51 -5.74 15.45 -29.36
CA GLU A 51 -6.82 16.41 -29.54
C GLU A 51 -6.27 17.85 -29.66
N PRO A 52 -6.85 18.70 -30.54
CA PRO A 52 -6.48 20.10 -30.63
C PRO A 52 -6.63 20.82 -29.29
N GLY A 53 -5.65 21.66 -28.94
CA GLY A 53 -5.65 22.41 -27.67
C GLY A 53 -5.19 21.60 -26.45
N VAL A 54 -4.87 20.32 -26.61
CA VAL A 54 -4.32 19.51 -25.52
C VAL A 54 -2.81 19.66 -25.44
N LYS A 55 -2.31 19.99 -24.25
CA LYS A 55 -0.90 19.97 -23.92
C LYS A 55 -0.57 18.77 -23.04
N VAL A 56 0.44 18.00 -23.45
CA VAL A 56 0.91 16.82 -22.72
C VAL A 56 2.14 17.19 -21.90
N TYR A 57 2.04 16.97 -20.60
CA TYR A 57 3.14 17.15 -19.64
C TYR A 57 3.73 15.79 -19.28
N GLU A 58 5.05 15.67 -19.37
CA GLU A 58 5.77 14.43 -19.05
C GLU A 58 6.87 14.67 -18.03
N ARG A 59 6.92 13.84 -16.98
CA ARG A 59 7.96 13.85 -15.95
C ARG A 59 8.32 12.45 -15.50
N GLU A 60 9.55 12.32 -15.04
CA GLU A 60 10.02 11.13 -14.34
C GLU A 60 10.18 11.44 -12.85
N PHE A 61 9.62 10.57 -12.00
CA PHE A 61 9.71 10.65 -10.55
C PHE A 61 10.39 9.41 -10.01
N VAL A 62 11.44 9.60 -9.21
CA VAL A 62 12.20 8.53 -8.58
C VAL A 62 11.97 8.58 -7.07
N LEU A 63 11.41 7.49 -6.53
CA LEU A 63 11.15 7.36 -5.10
C LEU A 63 12.02 6.29 -4.50
N ASN A 64 12.75 6.65 -3.46
CA ASN A 64 13.72 5.80 -2.82
C ASN A 64 13.09 4.75 -1.91
N ARG A 65 13.86 3.72 -1.63
CA ARG A 65 13.63 2.73 -0.59
C ARG A 65 13.64 3.40 0.78
N VAL A 66 12.66 3.07 1.64
CA VAL A 66 12.54 3.64 2.99
C VAL A 66 12.26 2.52 3.98
N TYR A 67 13.00 2.50 5.09
CA TYR A 67 12.71 1.61 6.22
C TYR A 67 11.57 2.20 7.08
N HIS A 68 10.72 1.33 7.61
CA HIS A 68 9.51 1.72 8.38
C HIS A 68 9.80 2.41 9.71
N ASN A 69 10.93 2.06 10.32
CA ASN A 69 11.45 2.63 11.56
C ASN A 69 10.44 2.63 12.73
N GLN A 70 9.66 1.54 12.84
CA GLN A 70 8.82 1.33 14.02
C GLN A 70 9.67 1.28 15.29
N LEU A 71 9.11 1.75 16.41
CA LEU A 71 9.86 1.84 17.68
C LEU A 71 10.24 0.44 18.19
N GLU A 72 9.32 -0.52 18.17
CA GLU A 72 9.58 -1.90 18.52
C GLU A 72 10.24 -2.63 17.34
N THR A 73 11.36 -3.31 17.59
CA THR A 73 12.00 -4.19 16.61
C THR A 73 11.23 -5.51 16.48
N LYS A 74 11.40 -6.21 15.37
CA LYS A 74 10.72 -7.49 15.16
C LYS A 74 11.16 -8.53 16.17
N GLY A 75 10.17 -9.23 16.75
CA GLY A 75 10.41 -10.23 17.75
C GLY A 75 9.32 -11.30 17.83
N ALA A 76 9.67 -12.43 18.40
CA ALA A 76 8.72 -13.50 18.68
C ALA A 76 9.14 -14.32 19.92
N VAL A 77 8.14 -14.90 20.58
CA VAL A 77 8.29 -15.97 21.56
C VAL A 77 7.44 -17.14 21.10
N CYS A 78 8.05 -18.31 20.95
CA CYS A 78 7.39 -19.51 20.48
C CYS A 78 7.58 -20.66 21.46
N ALA A 79 6.55 -21.46 21.71
CA ALA A 79 6.60 -22.62 22.62
C ALA A 79 5.76 -23.78 22.08
N MET A 80 6.39 -24.95 21.96
CA MET A 80 5.65 -26.19 21.69
C MET A 80 4.88 -26.62 22.94
N GLN A 81 3.64 -27.05 22.74
CA GLN A 81 2.77 -27.56 23.78
C GLN A 81 2.80 -29.09 23.81
N PRO A 82 2.45 -29.75 24.95
CA PRO A 82 2.44 -31.22 25.06
C PRO A 82 1.55 -31.92 24.05
N ASP A 83 0.49 -31.28 23.55
CA ASP A 83 -0.43 -31.81 22.55
C ASP A 83 0.10 -31.69 21.11
N GLY A 84 1.33 -31.21 20.93
CA GLY A 84 1.97 -31.00 19.63
C GLY A 84 1.57 -29.69 18.93
N SER A 85 0.79 -28.84 19.58
CA SER A 85 0.53 -27.49 19.08
C SER A 85 1.68 -26.53 19.40
N ILE A 86 1.72 -25.38 18.74
CA ILE A 86 2.66 -24.31 19.00
C ILE A 86 1.92 -23.02 19.35
N ASP A 87 2.29 -22.41 20.46
CA ASP A 87 1.89 -21.06 20.81
C ASP A 87 2.93 -20.05 20.33
N VAL A 88 2.47 -19.01 19.65
CA VAL A 88 3.30 -17.98 19.03
C VAL A 88 2.85 -16.60 19.46
N TYR A 89 3.73 -15.86 20.09
CA TYR A 89 3.61 -14.45 20.42
C TYR A 89 4.57 -13.68 19.51
N SER A 90 4.07 -12.80 18.67
CA SER A 90 4.86 -12.14 17.65
C SER A 90 4.43 -10.71 17.40
N THR A 91 5.38 -9.87 16.99
CA THR A 91 5.12 -8.53 16.47
C THR A 91 4.52 -8.63 15.07
N THR A 92 3.26 -9.10 14.97
CA THR A 92 2.54 -9.27 13.70
C THR A 92 1.32 -8.35 13.62
N GLN A 93 1.04 -7.85 12.42
CA GLN A 93 -0.20 -7.13 12.12
C GLN A 93 -1.33 -8.07 11.66
N SER A 94 -1.01 -9.36 11.41
CA SER A 94 -1.97 -10.35 10.91
C SER A 94 -1.75 -11.71 11.59
N ILE A 95 -2.59 -12.00 12.59
CA ILE A 95 -2.51 -13.29 13.30
C ILE A 95 -2.89 -14.47 12.40
N HIS A 96 -3.89 -14.29 11.54
CA HIS A 96 -4.34 -15.35 10.63
C HIS A 96 -3.34 -15.59 9.49
N GLY A 97 -2.81 -14.54 8.89
CA GLY A 97 -1.75 -14.65 7.87
C GLY A 97 -0.49 -15.32 8.42
N SER A 98 -0.05 -14.92 9.61
CA SER A 98 1.07 -15.57 10.30
C SER A 98 0.81 -17.04 10.59
N ARG A 99 -0.41 -17.39 11.00
CA ARG A 99 -0.84 -18.77 11.24
C ARG A 99 -0.74 -19.64 9.99
N LEU A 100 -1.22 -19.13 8.85
CA LEU A 100 -1.15 -19.82 7.56
C LEU A 100 0.29 -20.12 7.15
N ILE A 101 1.15 -19.12 7.22
CA ILE A 101 2.57 -19.25 6.85
C ILE A 101 3.29 -20.22 7.79
N LEU A 102 3.09 -20.09 9.10
CA LEU A 102 3.72 -20.96 10.09
C LEU A 102 3.25 -22.40 9.94
N GLY A 103 2.00 -22.66 9.62
CA GLY A 103 1.50 -24.01 9.33
C GLY A 103 2.28 -24.66 8.18
N LYS A 104 2.48 -23.92 7.09
CA LYS A 104 3.28 -24.37 5.92
C LYS A 104 4.76 -24.58 6.30
N VAL A 105 5.38 -23.62 6.95
CA VAL A 105 6.83 -23.68 7.33
C VAL A 105 7.14 -24.82 8.29
N LEU A 106 6.25 -25.07 9.24
CA LEU A 106 6.46 -26.09 10.28
C LEU A 106 5.90 -27.47 9.89
N GLY A 107 5.14 -27.57 8.79
CA GLY A 107 4.41 -28.79 8.44
C GLY A 107 3.36 -29.18 9.48
N LEU A 108 2.68 -28.20 10.08
CA LEU A 108 1.65 -28.41 11.09
C LEU A 108 0.27 -28.06 10.53
N PRO A 109 -0.78 -28.82 10.90
CA PRO A 109 -2.13 -28.43 10.58
C PRO A 109 -2.48 -27.11 11.29
N LEU A 110 -3.32 -26.27 10.67
CA LEU A 110 -3.66 -24.96 11.23
C LEU A 110 -4.27 -25.02 12.63
N SER A 111 -4.98 -26.11 12.96
CA SER A 111 -5.52 -26.36 14.31
C SER A 111 -4.44 -26.48 15.40
N LYS A 112 -3.18 -26.71 15.00
CA LYS A 112 -2.04 -26.85 15.91
C LYS A 112 -1.14 -25.59 15.94
N VAL A 113 -1.52 -24.51 15.26
CA VAL A 113 -0.78 -23.25 15.27
C VAL A 113 -1.61 -22.17 15.92
N ASN A 114 -1.21 -21.68 17.07
CA ASN A 114 -1.90 -20.66 17.87
C ASN A 114 -1.12 -19.36 17.88
N VAL A 115 -1.45 -18.43 16.99
CA VAL A 115 -0.86 -17.09 17.01
C VAL A 115 -1.68 -16.20 17.94
N LYS A 116 -1.04 -15.67 18.97
CA LYS A 116 -1.68 -14.87 20.02
C LYS A 116 -1.67 -13.40 19.65
N LYS A 117 -2.83 -12.76 19.85
CA LYS A 117 -2.99 -11.31 19.73
C LYS A 117 -2.19 -10.61 20.82
N MET A 118 -1.39 -9.61 20.44
CA MET A 118 -0.57 -8.82 21.37
C MET A 118 -0.66 -7.34 21.02
N ALA A 119 -0.32 -6.46 21.98
CA ALA A 119 0.04 -5.09 21.65
C ALA A 119 1.38 -5.06 20.92
N ILE A 120 1.50 -4.26 19.89
CA ILE A 120 2.73 -4.10 19.10
C ILE A 120 3.16 -2.66 19.04
N GLY A 121 4.45 -2.40 19.12
CA GLY A 121 5.09 -1.08 19.11
C GLY A 121 5.25 -0.46 17.74
N GLY A 122 4.18 -0.55 16.93
CA GLY A 122 4.11 -0.07 15.57
C GLY A 122 4.38 -1.17 14.53
N GLY A 123 3.82 -0.99 13.35
CA GLY A 123 4.00 -1.94 12.24
C GLY A 123 4.14 -1.23 10.91
N PHE A 124 3.25 -0.28 10.62
CA PHE A 124 3.20 0.52 9.39
C PHE A 124 3.22 -0.30 8.11
N GLY A 125 2.88 -1.60 8.19
CA GLY A 125 2.91 -2.55 7.09
C GLY A 125 4.06 -3.54 7.11
N SER A 126 5.14 -3.28 7.87
CA SER A 126 6.34 -4.14 7.88
C SER A 126 6.11 -5.56 8.41
N SER A 127 5.02 -5.79 9.10
CA SER A 127 4.63 -7.07 9.71
C SER A 127 3.21 -7.51 9.34
N ILE A 128 2.67 -7.01 8.22
CA ILE A 128 1.33 -7.40 7.73
C ILE A 128 1.27 -8.89 7.41
N GLN A 129 2.29 -9.43 6.76
CA GLN A 129 2.38 -10.86 6.53
C GLN A 129 3.06 -11.51 7.72
N ILE A 130 4.26 -11.99 7.54
CA ILE A 130 5.06 -12.50 8.64
C ILE A 130 6.43 -11.82 8.61
N ASN A 131 6.92 -11.40 9.77
CA ASN A 131 8.30 -10.95 9.85
C ASN A 131 9.26 -12.15 9.79
N THR A 132 10.50 -11.94 9.36
CA THR A 132 11.51 -12.99 9.18
C THR A 132 11.88 -13.71 10.48
N VAL A 133 11.73 -13.04 11.62
CA VAL A 133 12.12 -13.55 12.95
C VAL A 133 11.15 -14.64 13.42
N THR A 134 9.87 -14.51 13.17
CA THR A 134 8.83 -15.42 13.70
C THR A 134 8.98 -16.86 13.20
N PRO A 135 9.14 -17.13 11.88
CA PRO A 135 9.35 -18.50 11.41
C PRO A 135 10.62 -19.13 11.97
N ILE A 136 11.69 -18.35 12.07
CA ILE A 136 12.96 -18.83 12.63
C ILE A 136 12.79 -19.21 14.11
N CYS A 137 12.15 -18.32 14.89
CA CYS A 137 11.85 -18.57 16.30
C CYS A 137 10.99 -19.82 16.50
N ALA A 138 9.96 -20.00 15.67
CA ALA A 138 9.05 -21.14 15.71
C ALA A 138 9.77 -22.46 15.34
N ALA A 139 10.61 -22.45 14.32
CA ALA A 139 11.42 -23.61 13.94
C ALA A 139 12.43 -24.00 15.04
N LEU A 140 13.05 -23.01 15.66
CA LEU A 140 13.96 -23.25 16.79
C LEU A 140 13.22 -23.83 18.01
N ALA A 141 12.03 -23.32 18.34
CA ALA A 141 11.20 -23.83 19.42
C ALA A 141 10.80 -25.29 19.17
N LYS A 142 10.40 -25.62 17.94
CA LYS A 142 10.08 -27.00 17.52
C LYS A 142 11.30 -27.91 17.65
N LYS A 143 12.47 -27.48 17.21
CA LYS A 143 13.70 -28.28 17.28
C LYS A 143 14.21 -28.44 18.71
N ALA A 144 14.15 -27.37 19.52
CA ALA A 144 14.66 -27.39 20.90
C ALA A 144 13.69 -28.08 21.88
N THR A 145 12.41 -28.23 21.50
CA THR A 145 11.31 -28.67 22.40
C THR A 145 11.20 -27.87 23.69
N ARG A 146 11.53 -26.58 23.61
CA ARG A 146 11.54 -25.58 24.70
C ARG A 146 11.05 -24.24 24.17
N PRO A 147 10.52 -23.37 25.05
CA PRO A 147 10.23 -22.00 24.67
C PRO A 147 11.50 -21.30 24.16
N VAL A 148 11.34 -20.57 23.03
CA VAL A 148 12.40 -19.78 22.43
C VAL A 148 11.91 -18.36 22.26
N LYS A 149 12.74 -17.37 22.62
CA LYS A 149 12.57 -15.97 22.30
C LYS A 149 13.65 -15.54 21.31
N LEU A 150 13.24 -14.85 20.26
CA LEU A 150 14.12 -14.25 19.28
C LEU A 150 13.68 -12.82 19.00
N THR A 151 14.60 -11.87 19.02
CA THR A 151 14.34 -10.45 18.78
C THR A 151 15.45 -9.89 17.91
N SER A 152 15.10 -9.15 16.87
CA SER A 152 16.06 -8.43 16.05
C SER A 152 16.72 -7.29 16.83
N SER A 153 18.01 -7.08 16.62
CA SER A 153 18.61 -5.79 16.93
C SER A 153 17.99 -4.69 16.04
N ARG A 154 18.19 -3.43 16.37
CA ARG A 154 17.78 -2.34 15.50
C ARG A 154 18.52 -2.40 14.15
N GLU A 155 19.78 -2.76 14.17
CA GLU A 155 20.60 -2.90 12.97
C GLU A 155 20.08 -4.01 12.06
N ASP A 156 19.79 -5.20 12.58
CA ASP A 156 19.19 -6.30 11.81
C ASP A 156 17.83 -5.92 11.22
N ASP A 157 17.04 -5.17 11.99
CA ASP A 157 15.70 -4.78 11.57
C ASP A 157 15.73 -3.80 10.37
N PHE A 158 16.77 -2.97 10.26
CA PHE A 158 17.00 -2.14 9.07
C PHE A 158 17.22 -2.94 7.79
N TYR A 159 17.69 -4.19 7.89
CA TYR A 159 17.87 -5.07 6.74
C TYR A 159 16.69 -6.01 6.49
N SER A 160 15.60 -5.90 7.25
CA SER A 160 14.50 -6.85 7.15
C SER A 160 13.58 -6.59 5.95
N HIS A 161 12.91 -5.46 5.93
CA HIS A 161 11.95 -5.06 4.91
C HIS A 161 11.93 -3.55 4.70
N HIS A 162 11.66 -3.12 3.45
CA HIS A 162 11.56 -1.71 3.10
C HIS A 162 10.28 -1.40 2.31
N LYS A 163 9.92 -0.13 2.23
CA LYS A 163 8.94 0.39 1.28
C LYS A 163 9.42 0.12 -0.15
N TYR A 164 8.49 -0.22 -1.04
CA TYR A 164 8.79 -0.38 -2.46
C TYR A 164 9.31 0.95 -3.05
N PRO A 165 10.54 1.01 -3.56
CA PRO A 165 10.99 2.12 -4.39
C PRO A 165 10.32 2.04 -5.74
N ALA A 166 10.12 3.19 -6.38
CA ALA A 166 9.40 3.26 -7.65
C ALA A 166 10.02 4.32 -8.56
N ILE A 167 10.02 4.04 -9.86
CA ILE A 167 10.30 5.01 -10.90
C ILE A 167 9.04 5.12 -11.73
N PHE A 168 8.46 6.32 -11.78
CA PHE A 168 7.26 6.61 -12.57
C PHE A 168 7.62 7.58 -13.70
N LYS A 169 7.40 7.15 -14.95
CA LYS A 169 7.31 8.07 -16.09
C LYS A 169 5.83 8.38 -16.29
N LEU A 170 5.45 9.59 -15.98
CA LEU A 170 4.07 10.05 -15.94
C LEU A 170 3.81 11.05 -17.05
N LYS A 171 2.71 10.85 -17.78
CA LYS A 171 2.16 11.82 -18.74
C LYS A 171 0.76 12.20 -18.32
N LEU A 172 0.46 13.50 -18.35
CA LEU A 172 -0.88 14.04 -18.15
C LEU A 172 -1.21 14.97 -19.32
N GLY A 173 -2.34 14.72 -19.99
CA GLY A 173 -2.89 15.59 -21.02
C GLY A 173 -3.91 16.56 -20.41
N VAL A 174 -3.78 17.84 -20.70
CA VAL A 174 -4.67 18.89 -20.19
C VAL A 174 -5.07 19.79 -21.34
N ASN A 175 -6.35 20.11 -21.45
CA ASN A 175 -6.87 21.06 -22.44
C ASN A 175 -6.74 22.51 -21.96
N GLU A 176 -7.13 23.47 -22.80
CA GLU A 176 -7.03 24.92 -22.53
C GLU A 176 -7.91 25.35 -21.34
N GLU A 177 -8.97 24.61 -21.02
CA GLU A 177 -9.87 24.88 -19.90
C GLU A 177 -9.38 24.27 -18.58
N GLY A 178 -8.22 23.59 -18.57
CA GLY A 178 -7.66 22.96 -17.37
C GLY A 178 -8.28 21.60 -17.05
N THR A 179 -8.93 20.94 -18.00
CA THR A 179 -9.47 19.60 -17.83
C THR A 179 -8.42 18.54 -18.17
N LEU A 180 -8.23 17.58 -17.26
CA LEU A 180 -7.41 16.39 -17.49
C LEU A 180 -8.12 15.45 -18.47
N VAL A 181 -7.63 15.36 -19.69
CA VAL A 181 -8.23 14.55 -20.75
C VAL A 181 -7.66 13.13 -20.82
N GLY A 182 -6.53 12.88 -20.21
CA GLY A 182 -5.91 11.56 -20.14
C GLY A 182 -4.72 11.48 -19.20
N GLY A 183 -4.40 10.27 -18.78
CA GLY A 183 -3.25 9.97 -17.94
C GLY A 183 -2.55 8.67 -18.32
N HIS A 184 -1.22 8.69 -18.40
CA HIS A 184 -0.40 7.53 -18.72
C HIS A 184 0.76 7.40 -17.72
N VAL A 185 0.90 6.23 -17.11
CA VAL A 185 1.99 5.91 -16.18
C VAL A 185 2.76 4.69 -16.69
N LYS A 186 4.08 4.82 -16.81
CA LYS A 186 5.01 3.69 -16.85
C LYS A 186 5.66 3.57 -15.49
N ALA A 187 5.43 2.44 -14.81
CA ALA A 187 5.90 2.19 -13.45
C ALA A 187 6.96 1.09 -13.44
N LEU A 188 8.13 1.36 -12.90
CA LEU A 188 9.15 0.38 -12.59
C LEU A 188 9.30 0.29 -11.08
N ILE A 189 9.00 -0.90 -10.51
CA ILE A 189 9.03 -1.16 -9.07
C ILE A 189 10.13 -2.17 -8.77
N ASP A 190 11.06 -1.82 -7.90
CA ASP A 190 12.11 -2.74 -7.43
C ASP A 190 11.65 -3.47 -6.16
N PHE A 191 11.44 -4.78 -6.26
CA PHE A 191 10.99 -5.61 -5.13
C PHE A 191 12.09 -6.04 -4.17
N GLY A 192 13.34 -5.95 -4.59
CA GLY A 192 14.42 -6.65 -3.90
C GLY A 192 14.42 -8.15 -4.18
N ALA A 193 15.00 -8.92 -3.28
CA ALA A 193 15.33 -10.33 -3.53
C ALA A 193 14.17 -11.31 -3.34
N HIS A 194 13.08 -10.93 -2.66
CA HIS A 194 12.00 -11.85 -2.32
C HIS A 194 10.64 -11.27 -2.66
N GLN A 195 9.73 -12.17 -3.06
CA GLN A 195 8.36 -11.82 -3.37
C GLN A 195 7.54 -11.66 -2.09
N ILE A 196 7.08 -10.43 -1.83
CA ILE A 196 6.09 -10.13 -0.80
C ILE A 196 4.98 -9.30 -1.44
N GLN A 197 3.88 -9.94 -1.83
CA GLN A 197 2.67 -9.34 -2.42
C GLN A 197 2.88 -8.37 -3.62
N PRO A 198 3.68 -8.70 -4.63
CA PRO A 198 3.96 -7.79 -5.73
C PRO A 198 2.74 -7.51 -6.60
N LEU A 199 1.89 -8.52 -6.81
CA LEU A 199 0.69 -8.39 -7.64
C LEU A 199 -0.32 -7.45 -6.98
N ALA A 200 -0.58 -7.61 -5.68
CA ALA A 200 -1.45 -6.74 -4.91
C ALA A 200 -0.93 -5.29 -4.90
N PHE A 201 0.38 -5.10 -4.71
CA PHE A 201 0.98 -3.77 -4.73
C PHE A 201 0.79 -3.06 -6.09
N MET A 202 1.05 -3.76 -7.20
CA MET A 202 0.86 -3.22 -8.54
C MET A 202 -0.61 -2.91 -8.83
N GLY A 203 -1.53 -3.76 -8.33
CA GLY A 203 -2.96 -3.52 -8.37
C GLY A 203 -3.35 -2.23 -7.64
N CYS A 204 -2.84 -2.05 -6.44
CA CYS A 204 -3.07 -0.84 -5.65
C CYS A 204 -2.54 0.41 -6.35
N VAL A 205 -1.28 0.44 -6.79
CA VAL A 205 -0.69 1.60 -7.47
C VAL A 205 -1.51 2.00 -8.70
N SER A 206 -1.91 1.03 -9.51
CA SER A 206 -2.74 1.29 -10.69
C SER A 206 -4.14 1.80 -10.33
N GLY A 207 -4.76 1.23 -9.30
CA GLY A 207 -6.07 1.66 -8.80
C GLY A 207 -6.04 3.06 -8.19
N TRP A 208 -5.00 3.39 -7.42
CA TRP A 208 -4.83 4.73 -6.86
C TRP A 208 -4.63 5.77 -7.95
N PHE A 209 -3.81 5.48 -8.97
CA PHE A 209 -3.67 6.36 -10.13
C PHE A 209 -5.01 6.61 -10.81
N ALA A 210 -5.72 5.55 -11.17
CA ALA A 210 -6.99 5.64 -11.87
C ALA A 210 -8.08 6.37 -11.09
N SER A 211 -8.04 6.30 -9.74
CA SER A 211 -9.07 6.89 -8.88
C SER A 211 -8.78 8.31 -8.45
N LEU A 212 -7.56 8.79 -8.64
CA LEU A 212 -7.18 10.12 -8.15
C LEU A 212 -7.91 11.24 -8.88
N TYR A 213 -8.00 11.15 -10.22
CA TYR A 213 -8.69 12.11 -11.09
C TYR A 213 -9.56 11.43 -12.14
N LYS A 214 -10.41 12.21 -12.82
CA LYS A 214 -11.33 11.69 -13.87
C LYS A 214 -10.60 11.23 -15.11
N TYR A 215 -9.61 11.97 -15.59
CA TYR A 215 -8.86 11.74 -16.83
C TYR A 215 -9.78 11.51 -18.05
N ASN A 216 -11.02 11.98 -18.00
CA ASN A 216 -12.06 11.68 -19.00
C ASN A 216 -12.11 10.18 -19.38
N SER A 217 -11.86 9.31 -18.42
CA SER A 217 -11.78 7.85 -18.58
C SER A 217 -10.69 7.37 -19.57
N ASN A 218 -9.71 8.20 -19.92
CA ASN A 218 -8.55 7.81 -20.73
C ASN A 218 -7.36 7.53 -19.83
N ILE A 219 -7.15 6.27 -19.48
CA ILE A 219 -6.16 5.83 -18.50
C ILE A 219 -5.30 4.72 -19.08
N ARG A 220 -3.98 4.89 -19.06
CA ARG A 220 -3.01 3.84 -19.38
C ARG A 220 -2.03 3.66 -18.23
N PHE A 221 -1.88 2.42 -17.79
CA PHE A 221 -0.89 2.05 -16.79
C PHE A 221 -0.09 0.86 -17.31
N GLU A 222 1.23 1.01 -17.40
CA GLU A 222 2.18 -0.02 -17.80
C GLU A 222 3.16 -0.22 -16.63
N GLY A 223 3.01 -1.31 -15.89
CA GLY A 223 3.81 -1.57 -14.69
C GLY A 223 4.67 -2.81 -14.81
N ILE A 224 5.93 -2.69 -14.41
CA ILE A 224 6.86 -3.81 -14.28
C ILE A 224 7.40 -3.81 -12.86
N ALA A 225 7.32 -4.96 -12.21
CA ALA A 225 7.91 -5.21 -10.91
C ALA A 225 9.10 -6.18 -11.07
N VAL A 226 10.27 -5.76 -10.60
CA VAL A 226 11.55 -6.40 -10.89
C VAL A 226 12.18 -6.93 -9.62
N TYR A 227 12.73 -8.13 -9.69
CA TYR A 227 13.60 -8.67 -8.65
C TYR A 227 15.01 -8.10 -8.77
N THR A 228 15.57 -7.74 -7.64
CA THR A 228 16.98 -7.34 -7.50
C THR A 228 17.59 -8.00 -6.28
N ASN A 229 18.90 -8.09 -6.21
CA ASN A 229 19.63 -8.63 -5.05
C ASN A 229 19.70 -7.66 -3.85
N LYS A 230 18.63 -6.88 -3.65
CA LYS A 230 18.51 -5.94 -2.52
C LYS A 230 17.57 -6.49 -1.45
N THR A 231 17.52 -5.82 -0.31
CA THR A 231 16.57 -6.11 0.76
C THR A 231 15.14 -6.21 0.22
N PRO A 232 14.35 -7.21 0.66
CA PRO A 232 12.98 -7.36 0.22
C PRO A 232 12.12 -6.15 0.55
N CYS A 233 11.14 -5.88 -0.30
CA CYS A 233 10.14 -4.84 -0.07
C CYS A 233 8.84 -5.43 0.45
N CYS A 234 8.12 -4.67 1.26
CA CYS A 234 6.80 -5.02 1.75
C CYS A 234 5.90 -3.78 1.84
N ALA A 235 4.67 -3.99 2.30
CA ALA A 235 3.74 -2.89 2.55
C ALA A 235 4.36 -1.84 3.48
N MET A 236 4.14 -0.58 3.16
CA MET A 236 4.33 0.54 4.06
C MET A 236 3.13 1.46 3.95
N GLN A 237 2.75 2.10 5.03
CA GLN A 237 1.56 2.94 5.21
C GLN A 237 1.14 3.65 3.91
N GLY A 238 -0.09 3.34 3.45
CA GLY A 238 -0.60 3.80 2.14
C GLY A 238 -0.37 2.84 0.97
N TYR A 239 0.49 1.82 1.07
CA TYR A 239 0.67 0.69 0.13
C TYR A 239 0.68 1.10 -1.35
N GLY A 240 1.65 1.93 -1.72
CA GLY A 240 1.80 2.47 -3.08
C GLY A 240 1.15 3.83 -3.30
N ASN A 241 0.15 4.19 -2.48
CA ASN A 241 -0.51 5.49 -2.57
C ASN A 241 0.48 6.67 -2.41
N PRO A 242 1.33 6.73 -1.35
CA PRO A 242 2.28 7.84 -1.23
C PRO A 242 3.20 7.99 -2.43
N GLN A 243 3.56 6.86 -3.07
CA GLN A 243 4.45 6.90 -4.23
C GLN A 243 3.77 7.52 -5.45
N ILE A 244 2.65 6.95 -5.87
CA ILE A 244 1.96 7.43 -7.08
C ILE A 244 1.32 8.80 -6.85
N ASN A 245 0.82 9.05 -5.64
CA ASN A 245 0.23 10.34 -5.29
C ASN A 245 1.25 11.47 -5.36
N PHE A 246 2.46 11.26 -4.82
CA PHE A 246 3.55 12.22 -4.94
C PHE A 246 3.83 12.56 -6.39
N ALA A 247 3.93 11.56 -7.27
CA ALA A 247 4.23 11.80 -8.68
C ALA A 247 3.11 12.59 -9.37
N VAL A 248 1.85 12.19 -9.19
CA VAL A 248 0.71 12.84 -9.84
C VAL A 248 0.50 14.25 -9.32
N GLU A 249 0.49 14.44 -8.00
CA GLU A 249 0.23 15.73 -7.38
C GLU A 249 1.36 16.74 -7.62
N SER A 250 2.62 16.28 -7.69
CA SER A 250 3.75 17.15 -8.07
C SER A 250 3.62 17.61 -9.52
N LEU A 251 3.24 16.73 -10.45
CA LEU A 251 3.02 17.11 -11.84
C LEU A 251 1.81 18.03 -11.99
N VAL A 252 0.74 17.81 -11.23
CA VAL A 252 -0.42 18.72 -11.19
C VAL A 252 -0.02 20.11 -10.71
N ASP A 253 0.82 20.22 -9.68
CA ASP A 253 1.32 21.52 -9.21
C ASP A 253 2.21 22.21 -10.26
N GLU A 254 3.06 21.47 -10.98
CA GLU A 254 3.84 22.00 -12.10
C GLU A 254 2.92 22.54 -13.20
N ILE A 255 1.88 21.77 -13.58
CA ILE A 255 0.88 22.17 -14.59
C ILE A 255 0.18 23.46 -14.17
N CYS A 256 -0.33 23.52 -12.93
CA CYS A 256 -0.99 24.71 -12.41
C CYS A 256 -0.06 25.93 -12.43
N ASN A 257 1.17 25.76 -11.98
CA ASN A 257 2.17 26.85 -11.94
C ASN A 257 2.52 27.34 -13.33
N GLU A 258 2.72 26.44 -14.30
CA GLU A 258 3.10 26.79 -15.67
C GLU A 258 1.98 27.57 -16.41
N ASN A 259 0.71 27.22 -16.14
CA ASN A 259 -0.44 27.85 -16.77
C ASN A 259 -1.02 29.02 -15.96
N GLY A 260 -0.52 29.28 -14.76
CA GLY A 260 -1.07 30.33 -13.87
C GLY A 260 -2.44 29.96 -13.28
N TRP A 261 -2.77 28.68 -13.21
CA TRP A 261 -4.05 28.21 -12.65
C TRP A 261 -3.99 28.06 -11.14
N ASP A 262 -5.11 28.33 -10.46
CA ASP A 262 -5.20 28.05 -9.04
C ASP A 262 -5.25 26.55 -8.79
N PRO A 263 -4.36 25.98 -7.94
CA PRO A 263 -4.30 24.55 -7.67
C PRO A 263 -5.56 23.95 -7.03
N ILE A 264 -6.34 24.77 -6.30
CA ILE A 264 -7.62 24.32 -5.73
C ILE A 264 -8.67 24.20 -6.83
N GLU A 265 -8.82 25.24 -7.68
CA GLU A 265 -9.79 25.21 -8.78
C GLU A 265 -9.50 24.08 -9.77
N PHE A 266 -8.22 23.87 -10.11
CA PHE A 266 -7.83 22.77 -10.97
C PHE A 266 -8.24 21.40 -10.39
N ARG A 267 -8.04 21.19 -9.08
CA ARG A 267 -8.43 19.96 -8.42
C ARG A 267 -9.94 19.79 -8.31
N LEU A 268 -10.68 20.88 -8.07
CA LEU A 268 -12.15 20.88 -8.07
C LEU A 268 -12.74 20.54 -9.44
N ALA A 269 -12.14 21.00 -10.52
CA ALA A 269 -12.58 20.68 -11.88
C ALA A 269 -12.37 19.20 -12.25
N ASN A 270 -11.34 18.56 -11.68
CA ASN A 270 -10.85 17.26 -12.14
C ASN A 270 -11.08 16.08 -11.17
N TYR A 271 -11.49 16.32 -9.90
CA TYR A 271 -11.63 15.24 -8.92
C TYR A 271 -12.78 14.27 -9.25
N ARG A 272 -12.65 13.04 -8.76
CA ARG A 272 -13.74 12.09 -8.74
C ARG A 272 -14.62 12.35 -7.53
N GLY A 273 -15.92 12.58 -7.76
CA GLY A 273 -16.92 12.90 -6.76
C GLY A 273 -18.03 11.86 -6.67
N ILE A 274 -19.12 12.20 -5.98
CA ILE A 274 -20.30 11.33 -5.85
C ILE A 274 -20.84 10.98 -7.24
N GLY A 275 -21.09 9.69 -7.48
CA GLY A 275 -21.57 9.16 -8.76
C GLY A 275 -20.45 8.73 -9.72
N ASP A 276 -19.21 9.17 -9.51
CA ASP A 276 -18.08 8.70 -10.30
C ASP A 276 -17.65 7.29 -9.86
N GLU A 277 -17.09 6.54 -10.80
CA GLU A 277 -16.48 5.25 -10.51
C GLU A 277 -15.11 5.42 -9.86
N PHE A 278 -14.78 4.57 -8.91
CA PHE A 278 -13.41 4.44 -8.42
C PHE A 278 -12.93 2.98 -8.50
N TRP A 279 -11.61 2.81 -8.59
CA TRP A 279 -10.96 1.51 -8.55
C TRP A 279 -10.33 1.31 -7.18
N GLY A 280 -10.73 0.26 -6.48
CA GLY A 280 -10.19 -0.05 -5.16
C GLY A 280 -8.73 -0.50 -5.24
N GLN A 281 -8.51 -1.80 -5.37
CA GLN A 281 -7.17 -2.37 -5.49
C GLN A 281 -6.90 -2.91 -6.91
N GLY A 282 -7.29 -2.14 -7.91
CA GLY A 282 -7.12 -2.47 -9.33
C GLY A 282 -8.43 -2.50 -10.10
N PRO A 283 -8.37 -2.76 -11.42
CA PRO A 283 -9.49 -2.61 -12.33
C PRO A 283 -10.63 -3.62 -12.11
N THR A 284 -10.38 -4.69 -11.37
CA THR A 284 -11.37 -5.72 -11.04
C THR A 284 -12.21 -5.38 -9.81
N VAL A 285 -11.80 -4.37 -9.03
CA VAL A 285 -12.49 -3.92 -7.82
C VAL A 285 -13.01 -2.50 -8.03
N ARG A 286 -14.09 -2.40 -8.80
CA ARG A 286 -14.73 -1.11 -9.12
C ARG A 286 -15.97 -0.88 -8.28
N SER A 287 -16.20 0.36 -7.90
CA SER A 287 -17.38 0.77 -7.14
C SER A 287 -17.75 2.21 -7.48
N ILE A 288 -18.97 2.60 -7.13
CA ILE A 288 -19.45 3.98 -7.30
C ILE A 288 -19.27 4.73 -5.99
N ILE A 289 -18.72 5.94 -6.06
CA ILE A 289 -18.55 6.83 -4.92
C ILE A 289 -19.93 7.29 -4.44
N LYS A 290 -20.32 6.93 -3.22
CA LYS A 290 -21.61 7.27 -2.62
C LYS A 290 -21.54 8.45 -1.66
N SER A 291 -20.36 8.72 -1.10
CA SER A 291 -20.09 9.90 -0.27
C SER A 291 -18.69 10.42 -0.55
N CYS A 292 -18.52 11.72 -0.58
CA CYS A 292 -17.24 12.35 -0.89
C CYS A 292 -17.17 13.73 -0.21
N GLY A 293 -16.14 13.94 0.59
CA GLY A 293 -15.88 15.22 1.26
C GLY A 293 -14.76 16.04 0.60
N VAL A 294 -14.29 15.68 -0.60
CA VAL A 294 -13.16 16.34 -1.27
C VAL A 294 -13.46 17.80 -1.56
N GLU A 295 -14.60 18.10 -2.17
CA GLU A 295 -15.02 19.47 -2.47
C GLU A 295 -15.11 20.31 -1.19
N GLN A 296 -15.86 19.81 -0.20
CA GLN A 296 -16.00 20.50 1.09
C GLN A 296 -14.63 20.75 1.75
N SER A 297 -13.73 19.76 1.74
CA SER A 297 -12.42 19.89 2.34
C SER A 297 -11.54 20.93 1.62
N LEU A 298 -11.62 21.03 0.31
CA LEU A 298 -10.90 22.01 -0.47
C LEU A 298 -11.44 23.42 -0.25
N VAL A 299 -12.76 23.59 -0.28
CA VAL A 299 -13.43 24.89 -0.10
C VAL A 299 -13.23 25.43 1.32
N GLU A 300 -13.54 24.63 2.35
CA GLU A 300 -13.32 25.04 3.74
C GLU A 300 -11.84 25.20 4.07
N GLY A 301 -10.99 24.34 3.50
CA GLY A 301 -9.54 24.43 3.64
C GLY A 301 -8.98 25.72 3.06
N ARG A 302 -9.45 26.15 1.88
CA ARG A 302 -9.12 27.44 1.26
C ARG A 302 -9.37 28.60 2.20
N GLU A 303 -10.58 28.64 2.78
CA GLU A 303 -10.98 29.69 3.71
C GLU A 303 -10.14 29.68 5.00
N LYS A 304 -10.12 28.52 5.69
CA LYS A 304 -9.43 28.37 6.99
C LYS A 304 -7.92 28.60 6.92
N PHE A 305 -7.33 28.29 5.77
CA PHE A 305 -5.89 28.45 5.52
C PHE A 305 -5.53 29.83 4.98
N HIS A 306 -6.51 30.69 4.68
CA HIS A 306 -6.32 31.98 4.00
C HIS A 306 -5.52 31.83 2.69
N TRP A 307 -5.90 30.81 1.89
CA TRP A 307 -5.18 30.42 0.68
C TRP A 307 -4.98 31.57 -0.31
N ASP A 308 -5.95 32.43 -0.46
CA ASP A 308 -5.92 33.55 -1.41
C ASP A 308 -4.99 34.70 -0.96
N GLU A 309 -4.65 34.73 0.31
CA GLU A 309 -3.70 35.70 0.89
C GLU A 309 -2.24 35.22 0.82
N ARG A 310 -2.00 33.97 0.29
CA ARG A 310 -0.66 33.40 0.19
C ARG A 310 0.25 34.27 -0.68
N LYS A 311 1.47 34.48 -0.20
CA LYS A 311 2.49 35.24 -0.95
C LYS A 311 3.39 34.29 -1.72
N PRO A 312 3.87 34.69 -2.91
CA PRO A 312 4.93 33.98 -3.62
C PRO A 312 6.20 33.83 -2.77
N TYR A 313 6.87 32.68 -2.86
CA TYR A 313 8.04 32.32 -2.03
C TYR A 313 9.34 33.03 -2.40
N THR A 314 9.31 34.20 -2.95
CA THR A 314 10.48 34.98 -3.31
C THR A 314 11.17 35.66 -2.12
N GLU A 315 10.48 35.80 -0.98
CA GLU A 315 11.08 36.44 0.20
C GLU A 315 11.92 35.43 1.01
N LYS A 316 13.22 35.57 0.95
CA LYS A 316 14.19 34.81 1.73
C LYS A 316 14.46 35.54 3.06
N THR A 317 13.93 35.03 4.16
CA THR A 317 14.23 35.59 5.50
C THR A 317 15.29 34.72 6.20
N GLY A 318 16.55 35.16 6.16
CA GLY A 318 17.66 34.43 6.79
C GLY A 318 17.83 33.00 6.26
N ARG A 319 18.01 32.03 7.17
CA ARG A 319 18.16 30.60 6.82
C ARG A 319 16.82 29.87 6.65
N TYR A 320 15.71 30.45 7.04
CA TYR A 320 14.39 29.83 6.98
C TYR A 320 13.78 30.01 5.60
N ARG A 321 13.06 29.01 5.17
CA ARG A 321 12.22 29.01 3.97
C ARG A 321 10.85 28.50 4.36
N LYS A 322 9.79 29.16 3.92
CA LYS A 322 8.41 28.73 4.11
C LYS A 322 7.88 28.26 2.77
N GLY A 323 7.13 27.16 2.77
CA GLY A 323 6.45 26.62 1.62
C GLY A 323 4.99 26.34 1.97
N ILE A 324 4.07 26.59 1.04
CA ILE A 324 2.67 26.16 1.10
C ILE A 324 2.46 25.17 -0.02
N GLY A 325 1.91 24.02 0.29
CA GLY A 325 1.58 23.01 -0.69
C GLY A 325 0.16 22.49 -0.46
N LEU A 326 -0.45 22.05 -1.53
CA LEU A 326 -1.73 21.37 -1.53
C LEU A 326 -1.58 20.05 -2.27
N ALA A 327 -2.08 18.97 -1.71
CA ALA A 327 -2.21 17.71 -2.39
C ALA A 327 -3.51 17.03 -1.96
N ARG A 328 -4.11 16.26 -2.85
CA ARG A 328 -5.19 15.35 -2.49
C ARG A 328 -4.68 13.92 -2.49
N GLY A 329 -5.34 13.06 -1.73
CA GLY A 329 -5.06 11.64 -1.70
C GLY A 329 -6.33 10.83 -1.89
N PHE A 330 -6.17 9.61 -2.32
CA PHE A 330 -7.22 8.62 -2.38
C PHE A 330 -6.71 7.32 -1.75
N HIS A 331 -7.51 6.72 -0.86
CA HIS A 331 -7.19 5.42 -0.27
C HIS A 331 -8.48 4.65 0.01
N CYS A 332 -8.50 3.35 -0.18
CA CYS A 332 -9.63 2.53 0.23
C CYS A 332 -9.60 2.25 1.73
N SER A 333 -10.79 2.14 2.33
CA SER A 333 -10.96 1.64 3.69
C SER A 333 -11.30 0.15 3.64
N GLY A 334 -10.34 -0.70 4.02
CA GLY A 334 -10.44 -2.15 3.86
C GLY A 334 -10.12 -2.60 2.43
N THR A 335 -9.96 -3.90 2.23
CA THR A 335 -9.65 -4.47 0.91
C THR A 335 -10.89 -4.70 0.07
N GLY A 336 -12.06 -4.89 0.69
CA GLY A 336 -13.38 -4.91 0.04
C GLY A 336 -13.62 -5.99 -1.00
N GLY A 337 -12.65 -6.89 -1.24
CA GLY A 337 -12.77 -7.96 -2.22
C GLY A 337 -11.45 -8.69 -2.48
N PRO A 338 -11.47 -9.76 -3.29
CA PRO A 338 -10.25 -10.47 -3.64
C PRO A 338 -9.35 -9.55 -4.48
N VAL A 339 -8.08 -9.46 -4.10
CA VAL A 339 -7.03 -8.99 -4.99
C VAL A 339 -6.61 -10.17 -5.84
N GLU A 340 -6.80 -10.07 -7.14
CA GLU A 340 -6.53 -11.11 -8.15
C GLU A 340 -5.91 -12.42 -7.59
N GLY A 341 -6.78 -13.41 -7.32
CA GLY A 341 -6.34 -14.74 -6.85
C GLY A 341 -6.09 -14.90 -5.34
N GLU A 342 -6.12 -13.83 -4.55
CA GLU A 342 -5.93 -13.94 -3.10
C GLU A 342 -7.14 -13.41 -2.33
N VAL A 343 -7.70 -14.24 -1.45
CA VAL A 343 -8.62 -13.78 -0.41
C VAL A 343 -7.78 -13.34 0.77
N ILE A 344 -7.60 -12.04 0.96
CA ILE A 344 -6.68 -11.49 1.95
C ILE A 344 -7.36 -10.99 3.23
N ASP A 345 -8.66 -10.77 3.20
CA ASP A 345 -9.42 -10.28 4.35
C ASP A 345 -10.35 -11.32 4.92
N PHE A 346 -10.00 -11.81 6.10
CA PHE A 346 -10.88 -12.61 6.94
C PHE A 346 -11.14 -11.84 8.23
N SER A 347 -12.40 -11.52 8.48
CA SER A 347 -12.79 -10.85 9.71
C SER A 347 -14.04 -11.47 10.28
N SER A 348 -14.06 -11.66 11.58
CA SER A 348 -15.22 -12.09 12.33
C SER A 348 -15.26 -11.38 13.66
N SER A 349 -16.45 -11.24 14.23
CA SER A 349 -16.62 -10.68 15.56
C SER A 349 -17.69 -11.46 16.30
N MET A 350 -17.49 -11.61 17.61
CA MET A 350 -18.49 -12.20 18.50
C MET A 350 -18.74 -11.22 19.62
N VAL A 351 -20.00 -10.93 19.89
CA VAL A 351 -20.43 -10.10 21.01
C VAL A 351 -21.15 -11.01 22.00
N LYS A 352 -20.70 -11.00 23.26
CA LYS A 352 -21.31 -11.74 24.35
C LYS A 352 -21.75 -10.77 25.42
N ILE A 353 -23.02 -10.83 25.81
CA ILE A 353 -23.57 -10.11 26.95
C ILE A 353 -23.54 -11.04 28.15
N ASN A 354 -22.92 -10.61 29.24
CA ASN A 354 -22.81 -11.35 30.49
C ASN A 354 -23.99 -11.06 31.41
N GLU A 355 -24.18 -11.89 32.43
CA GLU A 355 -25.30 -11.78 33.39
C GLU A 355 -25.29 -10.48 34.20
N ASP A 356 -24.12 -9.90 34.40
CA ASP A 356 -23.93 -8.61 35.12
C ASP A 356 -24.13 -7.39 34.20
N GLY A 357 -24.49 -7.58 32.92
CA GLY A 357 -24.67 -6.53 31.94
C GLY A 357 -23.37 -6.08 31.27
N SER A 358 -22.23 -6.65 31.63
CA SER A 358 -20.98 -6.38 30.90
C SER A 358 -21.00 -7.06 29.52
N VAL A 359 -20.23 -6.50 28.59
CA VAL A 359 -20.17 -6.98 27.20
C VAL A 359 -18.74 -7.30 26.80
N ASP A 360 -18.52 -8.52 26.33
CA ASP A 360 -17.26 -8.94 25.72
C ASP A 360 -17.37 -8.88 24.20
N VAL A 361 -16.44 -8.17 23.56
CA VAL A 361 -16.31 -8.14 22.10
C VAL A 361 -15.03 -8.88 21.71
N LEU A 362 -15.20 -10.05 21.08
CA LEU A 362 -14.11 -10.86 20.56
C LEU A 362 -13.89 -10.55 19.10
N THR A 363 -12.68 -10.10 18.74
CA THR A 363 -12.31 -9.73 17.38
C THR A 363 -10.86 -10.12 17.08
N PRO A 364 -10.53 -10.55 15.84
CA PRO A 364 -9.16 -10.79 15.42
C PRO A 364 -8.39 -9.52 15.07
N LEU A 365 -9.03 -8.36 15.07
CA LEU A 365 -8.39 -7.10 14.71
C LEU A 365 -7.20 -6.81 15.61
N MET A 366 -6.09 -6.42 14.98
CA MET A 366 -4.90 -5.98 15.68
C MET A 366 -4.94 -4.47 15.88
N ASP A 367 -4.48 -4.01 17.05
CA ASP A 367 -4.20 -2.60 17.27
C ASP A 367 -2.69 -2.36 17.15
N HIS A 368 -2.32 -1.52 16.21
CA HIS A 368 -0.93 -1.09 15.98
C HIS A 368 -0.74 0.39 16.28
N GLY A 369 -1.53 0.92 17.20
CA GLY A 369 -1.51 2.31 17.64
C GLY A 369 -2.65 3.16 17.06
N GLY A 370 -3.54 2.57 16.24
CA GLY A 370 -4.67 3.27 15.62
C GLY A 370 -5.94 3.34 16.48
N GLY A 371 -5.95 2.73 17.67
CA GLY A 371 -7.13 2.69 18.54
C GLY A 371 -8.23 1.76 18.05
N THR A 372 -7.88 0.73 17.28
CA THR A 372 -8.86 -0.17 16.64
C THR A 372 -9.71 -0.91 17.67
N TRP A 373 -9.14 -1.31 18.79
CA TRP A 373 -9.87 -1.99 19.86
C TRP A 373 -10.92 -1.09 20.51
N ASP A 374 -10.55 0.16 20.80
CA ASP A 374 -11.47 1.15 21.34
C ASP A 374 -12.59 1.50 20.34
N ALA A 375 -12.25 1.59 19.06
CA ALA A 375 -13.24 1.85 18.01
C ALA A 375 -14.29 0.72 17.95
N VAL A 376 -13.87 -0.54 17.96
CA VAL A 376 -14.79 -1.70 17.94
C VAL A 376 -15.65 -1.75 19.21
N ALA A 377 -15.06 -1.47 20.38
CA ALA A 377 -15.80 -1.41 21.63
C ALA A 377 -16.86 -0.29 21.61
N LYS A 378 -16.53 0.90 21.10
CA LYS A 378 -17.46 2.02 20.93
C LYS A 378 -18.60 1.70 19.95
N ILE A 379 -18.30 1.05 18.82
CA ILE A 379 -19.34 0.63 17.88
C ILE A 379 -20.31 -0.36 18.52
N ALA A 380 -19.80 -1.33 19.27
CA ALA A 380 -20.64 -2.27 19.99
C ALA A 380 -21.50 -1.59 21.05
N ALA A 381 -20.93 -0.66 21.82
CA ALA A 381 -21.65 0.11 22.81
C ALA A 381 -22.75 0.99 22.21
N ASP A 382 -22.46 1.67 21.10
CA ASP A 382 -23.41 2.54 20.38
C ASP A 382 -24.63 1.77 19.83
N VAL A 383 -24.47 0.49 19.50
CA VAL A 383 -25.57 -0.36 19.02
C VAL A 383 -26.37 -0.96 20.18
N LEU A 384 -25.77 -1.17 21.35
CA LEU A 384 -26.40 -1.82 22.51
C LEU A 384 -27.05 -0.82 23.47
N CYS A 385 -26.75 0.47 23.40
CA CYS A 385 -27.38 1.55 24.18
C CYS A 385 -28.53 2.27 23.41
#